data_947a5242ca635863ece2f246976c51bb
#
_entry.id   947a5242ca635863ece2f246976c51bb
#
_cell.length_a   1.000
_cell.length_b   1.000
_cell.length_c   1.000
_cell.angle_alpha   90.00
_cell.angle_beta   90.00
_cell.angle_gamma   90.00
#
_symmetry.space_group_name_H-M   'P 1'
#
loop_
_entity.id
_entity.type
_entity.pdbx_description
1 polymer ?
#
loop_
_entity_poly.entity_id
_entity_poly.type
_entity_poly.pdbx_seq_one_letter_code
_entity_poly.pdbx_strand_id
1 'polypeptide(L)'
;LLGDSFYENRLITRAVLEGTGKRYLYSNNVNEERKKLFDNAVSAQKDLNLSLGVALSKEQINNLKSDILWYVEEVVNGEKVLVPKLYLTKNTLNSITEEQGNIIKAGGSFVVNNASIVDNSGKIIAKNNVLIKSKNIYQSAAYSDTGIYANDIALTAKENIENIGGNIVATNK
;
A
#
# COMPACT_ATOMS: atom_id res chain seq x y z
N LEU A 1 -11.96 1.18 18.93
CA LEU A 1 -11.83 -0.14 18.29
C LEU A 1 -12.87 -0.22 17.18
N LEU A 2 -12.41 -0.28 15.97
CA LEU A 2 -13.23 -0.49 14.78
C LEU A 2 -13.76 -1.93 14.83
N GLY A 3 -15.00 -2.10 15.25
CA GLY A 3 -15.62 -3.38 15.54
C GLY A 3 -16.03 -4.22 14.32
N ASP A 4 -15.52 -3.91 13.13
CA ASP A 4 -15.80 -4.66 11.92
C ASP A 4 -14.50 -5.27 11.36
N SER A 5 -14.36 -6.58 11.47
CA SER A 5 -13.21 -7.32 10.96
C SER A 5 -12.98 -7.11 9.45
N PHE A 6 -14.03 -6.88 8.70
CA PHE A 6 -13.94 -6.58 7.28
C PHE A 6 -13.27 -5.23 7.02
N TYR A 7 -13.66 -4.20 7.76
CA TYR A 7 -13.06 -2.88 7.68
C TYR A 7 -11.60 -2.88 8.10
N GLU A 8 -11.30 -3.55 9.21
CA GLU A 8 -9.93 -3.71 9.71
C GLU A 8 -9.05 -4.43 8.69
N ASN A 9 -9.53 -5.53 8.11
CA ASN A 9 -8.80 -6.25 7.07
C ASN A 9 -8.53 -5.39 5.83
N ARG A 10 -9.45 -4.51 5.46
CA ARG A 10 -9.23 -3.55 4.38
C ARG A 10 -8.13 -2.53 4.70
N LEU A 11 -8.12 -2.00 5.91
CA LEU A 11 -7.07 -1.08 6.36
C LEU A 11 -5.69 -1.74 6.36
N ILE A 12 -5.62 -3.00 6.78
CA ILE A 12 -4.38 -3.77 6.78
C ILE A 12 -3.90 -4.03 5.35
N THR A 13 -4.78 -4.51 4.48
CA THR A 13 -4.46 -4.73 3.06
C THR A 13 -3.98 -3.44 2.40
N ARG A 14 -4.63 -2.32 2.71
CA ARG A 14 -4.23 -1.00 2.22
C ARG A 14 -2.85 -0.60 2.75
N ALA A 15 -2.58 -0.79 4.03
CA ALA A 15 -1.28 -0.45 4.63
C ALA A 15 -0.14 -1.28 4.01
N VAL A 16 -0.35 -2.58 3.79
CA VAL A 16 0.62 -3.46 3.12
C VAL A 16 0.84 -3.01 1.68
N LEU A 17 -0.22 -2.74 0.94
CA LEU A 17 -0.15 -2.29 -0.45
C LEU A 17 0.56 -0.93 -0.59
N GLU A 18 0.20 0.06 0.23
CA GLU A 18 0.83 1.38 0.23
C GLU A 18 2.32 1.29 0.63
N GLY A 19 2.66 0.42 1.58
CA GLY A 19 4.02 0.24 2.06
C GLY A 19 4.92 -0.58 1.13
N THR A 20 4.38 -1.56 0.44
CA THR A 20 5.17 -2.57 -0.29
C THR A 20 4.88 -2.64 -1.78
N GLY A 21 3.74 -2.14 -2.23
CA GLY A 21 3.24 -2.38 -3.58
C GLY A 21 2.73 -3.80 -3.82
N LYS A 22 2.69 -4.63 -2.79
CA LYS A 22 2.15 -6.00 -2.81
C LYS A 22 0.87 -6.08 -1.99
N ARG A 23 -0.05 -6.96 -2.37
CA ARG A 23 -1.24 -7.24 -1.56
C ARG A 23 -0.90 -7.96 -0.27
N TYR A 24 0.10 -8.83 -0.33
CA TYR A 24 0.56 -9.66 0.78
C TYR A 24 2.09 -9.66 0.83
N LEU A 25 2.64 -9.58 2.03
CA LEU A 25 4.08 -9.59 2.27
C LEU A 25 4.60 -11.00 2.53
N TYR A 26 3.85 -11.81 3.28
CA TYR A 26 4.25 -13.14 3.74
C TYR A 26 3.34 -14.27 3.29
N SER A 27 2.08 -13.98 2.92
CA SER A 27 1.09 -15.00 2.60
C SER A 27 0.16 -14.56 1.47
N ASN A 28 -0.78 -15.42 1.08
CA ASN A 28 -1.85 -15.12 0.13
C ASN A 28 -3.19 -14.84 0.82
N ASN A 29 -3.18 -14.67 2.14
CA ASN A 29 -4.36 -14.55 2.97
C ASN A 29 -4.19 -13.39 3.97
N VAL A 30 -5.16 -12.47 4.00
CA VAL A 30 -5.11 -11.29 4.87
C VAL A 30 -5.08 -11.63 6.36
N ASN A 31 -5.71 -12.71 6.78
CA ASN A 31 -5.72 -13.12 8.19
C ASN A 31 -4.36 -13.67 8.64
N GLU A 32 -3.71 -14.47 7.80
CA GLU A 32 -2.35 -14.96 8.06
C GLU A 32 -1.33 -13.83 8.04
N GLU A 33 -1.45 -12.92 7.09
CA GLU A 33 -0.63 -11.71 6.98
C GLU A 33 -0.76 -10.87 8.25
N ARG A 34 -1.98 -10.57 8.66
CA ARG A 34 -2.26 -9.83 9.89
C ARG A 34 -1.65 -10.51 11.11
N LYS A 35 -1.89 -11.82 11.25
CA LYS A 35 -1.36 -12.59 12.38
C LYS A 35 0.15 -12.50 12.45
N LYS A 36 0.84 -12.71 11.34
CA LYS A 36 2.30 -12.65 11.28
C LYS A 36 2.84 -11.28 11.67
N LEU A 37 2.26 -10.23 11.14
CA LEU A 37 2.70 -8.86 11.41
C LEU A 37 2.41 -8.42 12.84
N PHE A 38 1.31 -8.87 13.44
CA PHE A 38 1.00 -8.61 14.84
C PHE A 38 1.83 -9.45 15.81
N ASP A 39 2.12 -10.70 15.51
CA ASP A 39 3.03 -11.52 16.30
C ASP A 39 4.43 -10.89 16.32
N ASN A 40 4.90 -10.38 15.20
CA ASN A 40 6.13 -9.61 15.11
C ASN A 40 6.06 -8.32 15.96
N ALA A 41 4.91 -7.63 15.94
CA ALA A 41 4.71 -6.41 16.72
C ALA A 41 4.75 -6.65 18.22
N VAL A 42 4.23 -7.76 18.71
CA VAL A 42 4.31 -8.15 20.13
C VAL A 42 5.77 -8.30 20.58
N SER A 43 6.61 -8.91 19.75
CA SER A 43 8.04 -9.04 20.03
C SER A 43 8.73 -7.68 19.99
N ALA A 44 8.46 -6.87 18.97
CA ALA A 44 9.04 -5.54 18.82
C ALA A 44 8.64 -4.58 19.94
N GLN A 45 7.41 -4.69 20.45
CA GLN A 45 6.93 -3.87 21.55
C GLN A 45 7.79 -4.04 22.81
N LYS A 46 8.19 -5.26 23.11
CA LYS A 46 9.08 -5.54 24.25
C LYS A 46 10.51 -5.04 24.00
N ASP A 47 11.05 -5.32 22.82
CA ASP A 47 12.43 -5.01 22.49
C ASP A 47 12.67 -3.50 22.33
N LEU A 48 11.70 -2.77 21.80
CA LEU A 48 11.82 -1.36 21.42
C LEU A 48 10.99 -0.42 22.31
N ASN A 49 10.31 -0.96 23.31
CA ASN A 49 9.43 -0.19 24.21
C ASN A 49 8.39 0.65 23.47
N LEU A 50 7.65 0.03 22.56
CA LEU A 50 6.64 0.70 21.76
C LEU A 50 5.40 1.04 22.63
N SER A 51 4.81 2.18 22.37
CA SER A 51 3.58 2.64 23.02
C SER A 51 2.40 2.60 22.04
N LEU A 52 1.28 2.01 22.48
CA LEU A 52 0.07 1.96 21.65
C LEU A 52 -0.41 3.35 21.30
N GLY A 53 -0.77 3.56 20.07
CA GLY A 53 -1.23 4.85 19.54
C GLY A 53 -0.11 5.81 19.15
N VAL A 54 1.14 5.49 19.47
CA VAL A 54 2.30 6.33 19.17
C VAL A 54 3.07 5.77 17.99
N ALA A 55 3.30 6.61 16.98
CA ALA A 55 4.13 6.26 15.83
C ALA A 55 5.57 5.94 16.29
N LEU A 56 6.19 4.96 15.63
CA LEU A 56 7.58 4.63 15.91
C LEU A 56 8.49 5.82 15.60
N SER A 57 9.47 6.04 16.46
CA SER A 57 10.56 6.97 16.20
C SER A 57 11.49 6.44 15.10
N LYS A 58 12.29 7.33 14.53
CA LYS A 58 13.30 6.94 13.53
C LYS A 58 14.29 5.91 14.09
N GLU A 59 14.68 6.05 15.33
CA GLU A 59 15.56 5.10 16.02
C GLU A 59 14.89 3.73 16.20
N GLN A 60 13.64 3.72 16.64
CA GLN A 60 12.86 2.48 16.76
C GLN A 60 12.72 1.76 15.42
N ILE A 61 12.41 2.50 14.34
CA ILE A 61 12.32 1.93 12.98
C ILE A 61 13.66 1.32 12.56
N ASN A 62 14.77 2.02 12.80
CA ASN A 62 16.12 1.53 12.44
C ASN A 62 16.51 0.26 13.21
N ASN A 63 15.95 0.03 14.37
CA ASN A 63 16.23 -1.13 15.22
C ASN A 63 15.20 -2.26 15.07
N LEU A 64 14.25 -2.15 14.16
CA LEU A 64 13.33 -3.24 13.86
C LEU A 64 14.07 -4.47 13.34
N LYS A 65 13.76 -5.63 13.92
CA LYS A 65 14.27 -6.94 13.49
C LYS A 65 13.32 -7.65 12.53
N SER A 66 12.05 -7.26 12.54
CA SER A 66 10.99 -7.83 11.71
C SER A 66 10.02 -6.73 11.28
N ASP A 67 9.32 -6.97 10.17
CA ASP A 67 8.24 -6.10 9.73
C ASP A 67 7.05 -6.24 10.67
N ILE A 68 6.42 -5.13 11.01
CA ILE A 68 5.29 -5.08 11.95
C ILE A 68 4.14 -4.24 11.45
N LEU A 69 2.93 -4.57 11.91
CA LEU A 69 1.80 -3.64 11.97
C LEU A 69 1.71 -3.08 13.38
N TRP A 70 1.63 -1.76 13.48
CA TRP A 70 1.44 -1.07 14.75
C TRP A 70 0.29 -0.09 14.67
N TYR A 71 -0.58 -0.08 15.68
CA TYR A 71 -1.68 0.87 15.72
C TYR A 71 -1.20 2.24 16.17
N VAL A 72 -1.45 3.24 15.34
CA VAL A 72 -1.10 4.63 15.56
C VAL A 72 -2.37 5.46 15.62
N GLU A 73 -2.42 6.43 16.54
CA GLU A 73 -3.53 7.38 16.62
C GLU A 73 -3.44 8.38 15.48
N GLU A 74 -4.50 8.50 14.73
CA GLU A 74 -4.68 9.51 13.69
C GLU A 74 -6.00 10.25 13.89
N VAL A 75 -6.07 11.48 13.40
CA VAL A 75 -7.31 12.26 13.40
C VAL A 75 -8.00 12.08 12.06
N VAL A 76 -9.20 11.48 12.08
CA VAL A 76 -10.04 11.28 10.91
C VAL A 76 -11.37 11.98 11.14
N ASN A 77 -11.71 12.94 10.31
CA ASN A 77 -12.94 13.74 10.44
C ASN A 77 -13.10 14.40 11.82
N GLY A 78 -11.98 14.82 12.43
CA GLY A 78 -11.96 15.47 13.75
C GLY A 78 -11.99 14.50 14.95
N GLU A 79 -12.08 13.21 14.71
CA GLU A 79 -12.03 12.19 15.75
C GLU A 79 -10.70 11.46 15.78
N LYS A 80 -10.22 11.14 16.97
CA LYS A 80 -9.03 10.32 17.16
C LYS A 80 -9.36 8.85 17.01
N VAL A 81 -8.71 8.19 16.08
CA VAL A 81 -8.88 6.77 15.79
C VAL A 81 -7.54 6.07 15.74
N LEU A 82 -7.51 4.79 16.12
CA LEU A 82 -6.33 3.95 15.95
C LEU A 82 -6.38 3.29 14.57
N VAL A 83 -5.34 3.52 13.77
CA VAL A 83 -5.20 2.95 12.44
C VAL A 83 -3.96 2.06 12.37
N PRO A 84 -4.01 0.92 11.66
CA PRO A 84 -2.85 0.08 11.46
C PRO A 84 -1.86 0.77 10.52
N LYS A 85 -0.60 0.81 10.93
CA LYS A 85 0.51 1.33 10.14
C LYS A 85 1.57 0.27 9.97
N LEU A 86 2.03 0.07 8.75
CA LEU A 86 3.09 -0.88 8.41
C LEU A 86 4.45 -0.23 8.60
N TYR A 87 5.32 -0.92 9.33
CA TYR A 87 6.73 -0.57 9.46
C TYR A 87 7.59 -1.71 8.94
N LEU A 88 8.50 -1.40 8.03
CA LEU A 88 9.34 -2.38 7.33
C LEU A 88 10.80 -2.27 7.78
N THR A 89 11.47 -3.43 7.83
CA THR A 89 12.92 -3.49 7.98
C THR A 89 13.62 -3.04 6.70
N LYS A 90 14.88 -2.65 6.82
CA LYS A 90 15.71 -2.30 5.65
C LYS A 90 15.85 -3.46 4.68
N ASN A 91 15.97 -4.69 5.18
CA ASN A 91 16.07 -5.88 4.34
C ASN A 91 14.81 -6.08 3.49
N THR A 92 13.63 -5.93 4.08
CA THR A 92 12.37 -6.02 3.34
C THR A 92 12.25 -4.92 2.29
N LEU A 93 12.58 -3.67 2.63
CA LEU A 93 12.58 -2.55 1.69
C LEU A 93 13.51 -2.80 0.51
N ASN A 94 14.72 -3.30 0.75
CA ASN A 94 15.66 -3.64 -0.31
C ASN A 94 15.14 -4.76 -1.20
N SER A 95 14.59 -5.84 -0.63
CA SER A 95 13.99 -6.94 -1.39
C SER A 95 12.86 -6.47 -2.30
N ILE A 96 11.97 -5.62 -1.80
CA ILE A 96 10.87 -5.07 -2.60
C ILE A 96 11.40 -4.26 -3.78
N THR A 97 12.42 -3.44 -3.56
CA THR A 97 13.03 -2.62 -4.61
C THR A 97 13.70 -3.46 -5.68
N GLU A 98 14.34 -4.56 -5.31
CA GLU A 98 15.04 -5.48 -6.23
C GLU A 98 14.06 -6.35 -7.02
N GLU A 99 12.99 -6.83 -6.39
CA GLU A 99 12.06 -7.81 -7.00
C GLU A 99 10.99 -7.19 -7.91
N GLN A 100 10.68 -5.92 -7.76
CA GLN A 100 9.41 -5.37 -8.27
C GLN A 100 9.50 -4.55 -9.56
N GLY A 101 10.67 -4.37 -10.15
CA GLY A 101 10.79 -3.56 -11.37
C GLY A 101 10.36 -2.10 -11.18
N ASN A 102 9.73 -1.50 -12.17
CA ASN A 102 9.36 -0.09 -12.15
C ASN A 102 8.14 0.16 -11.26
N ILE A 103 8.36 0.92 -10.18
CA ILE A 103 7.29 1.35 -9.28
C ILE A 103 7.26 2.87 -9.26
N ILE A 104 6.07 3.44 -9.50
CA ILE A 104 5.77 4.85 -9.27
C ILE A 104 4.93 4.92 -8.00
N LYS A 105 5.45 5.60 -6.98
CA LYS A 105 4.74 5.77 -5.72
C LYS A 105 4.56 7.25 -5.40
N ALA A 106 3.31 7.68 -5.34
CA ALA A 106 2.94 9.04 -5.01
C ALA A 106 2.38 9.10 -3.58
N GLY A 107 2.94 9.96 -2.73
CA GLY A 107 2.42 10.20 -1.37
C GLY A 107 1.07 10.93 -1.33
N GLY A 108 0.66 11.51 -2.43
CA GLY A 108 -0.63 12.16 -2.65
C GLY A 108 -1.33 11.57 -3.86
N SER A 109 -1.43 12.34 -4.94
CA SER A 109 -2.06 11.93 -6.20
C SER A 109 -1.04 11.80 -7.33
N PHE A 110 -1.29 10.86 -8.23
CA PHE A 110 -0.58 10.71 -9.49
C PHE A 110 -1.49 11.18 -10.62
N VAL A 111 -1.06 12.19 -11.37
CA VAL A 111 -1.86 12.83 -12.41
C VAL A 111 -1.09 12.86 -13.72
N VAL A 112 -1.69 12.32 -14.76
CA VAL A 112 -1.24 12.48 -16.16
C VAL A 112 -2.34 13.19 -16.92
N ASN A 113 -1.99 14.27 -17.61
CA ASN A 113 -2.93 15.06 -18.39
C ASN A 113 -2.40 15.27 -19.82
N ASN A 114 -3.24 15.01 -20.81
CA ASN A 114 -2.92 15.18 -22.24
C ASN A 114 -1.75 14.35 -22.77
N ALA A 115 -1.52 13.16 -22.27
CA ALA A 115 -0.57 12.24 -22.86
C ALA A 115 -1.09 11.66 -24.19
N SER A 116 -0.17 11.28 -25.08
CA SER A 116 -0.53 10.50 -26.27
C SER A 116 -0.72 9.03 -25.92
N ILE A 117 0.20 8.48 -25.16
CA ILE A 117 0.18 7.09 -24.69
C ILE A 117 0.60 7.07 -23.23
N VAL A 118 -0.14 6.32 -22.43
CA VAL A 118 0.30 5.85 -21.12
C VAL A 118 0.38 4.33 -21.19
N ASP A 119 1.55 3.79 -20.98
CA ASP A 119 1.82 2.35 -20.99
C ASP A 119 2.43 1.95 -19.64
N ASN A 120 1.69 1.15 -18.89
CA ASN A 120 2.10 0.68 -17.57
C ASN A 120 2.27 -0.84 -17.56
N SER A 121 3.50 -1.29 -17.35
CA SER A 121 3.83 -2.70 -17.09
C SER A 121 4.37 -2.95 -15.69
N GLY A 122 4.44 -1.91 -14.87
CA GLY A 122 4.85 -1.93 -13.47
C GLY A 122 3.70 -1.62 -12.52
N LYS A 123 4.00 -0.90 -11.44
CA LYS A 123 3.00 -0.46 -10.47
C LYS A 123 2.92 1.06 -10.40
N ILE A 124 1.71 1.56 -10.33
CA ILE A 124 1.40 2.94 -9.99
C ILE A 124 0.60 2.91 -8.70
N ILE A 125 1.15 3.48 -7.65
CA ILE A 125 0.53 3.51 -6.32
C ILE A 125 0.42 4.95 -5.88
N ALA A 126 -0.79 5.40 -5.58
CA ALA A 126 -1.03 6.71 -5.00
C ALA A 126 -1.82 6.60 -3.71
N LYS A 127 -1.49 7.43 -2.73
CA LYS A 127 -2.24 7.48 -1.48
C LYS A 127 -3.67 7.95 -1.70
N ASN A 128 -3.88 8.96 -2.53
CA ASN A 128 -5.18 9.56 -2.79
C ASN A 128 -5.73 9.13 -4.15
N ASN A 129 -5.34 9.78 -5.22
CA ASN A 129 -5.96 9.58 -6.52
C ASN A 129 -4.93 9.21 -7.59
N VAL A 130 -5.35 8.37 -8.53
CA VAL A 130 -4.72 8.23 -9.84
C VAL A 130 -5.68 8.77 -10.89
N LEU A 131 -5.29 9.82 -11.57
CA LEU A 131 -6.06 10.47 -12.62
C LEU A 131 -5.22 10.47 -13.91
N ILE A 132 -5.63 9.67 -14.89
CA ILE A 132 -4.92 9.57 -16.16
C ILE A 132 -5.86 9.97 -17.29
N LYS A 133 -5.47 10.99 -18.04
CA LYS A 133 -6.11 11.40 -19.30
C LYS A 133 -5.11 11.28 -20.43
N SER A 134 -5.41 10.44 -21.40
CA SER A 134 -4.51 10.14 -22.51
C SER A 134 -5.31 9.87 -23.79
N LYS A 135 -4.64 9.84 -24.93
CA LYS A 135 -5.24 9.33 -26.17
C LYS A 135 -5.46 7.82 -26.06
N ASN A 136 -4.44 7.10 -25.59
CA ASN A 136 -4.49 5.66 -25.34
C ASN A 136 -3.90 5.34 -23.97
N ILE A 137 -4.48 4.36 -23.27
CA ILE A 137 -3.99 3.84 -22.00
C ILE A 137 -3.85 2.33 -22.14
N TYR A 138 -2.63 1.84 -21.94
CA TYR A 138 -2.31 0.41 -21.97
C TYR A 138 -1.76 -0.03 -20.63
N GLN A 139 -2.22 -1.15 -20.14
CA GLN A 139 -1.67 -1.83 -18.98
C GLN A 139 -1.48 -3.29 -19.29
N SER A 140 -0.29 -3.81 -19.02
CA SER A 140 0.03 -5.23 -19.16
C SER A 140 0.72 -5.73 -17.91
N ALA A 141 0.43 -6.97 -17.51
CA ALA A 141 1.02 -7.56 -16.32
C ALA A 141 2.42 -8.09 -16.63
N ALA A 142 3.45 -7.53 -15.97
CA ALA A 142 4.76 -8.16 -15.86
C ALA A 142 4.81 -9.17 -14.70
N TYR A 143 4.05 -8.91 -13.63
CA TYR A 143 3.93 -9.73 -12.42
C TYR A 143 2.47 -9.81 -11.98
N SER A 144 2.13 -10.74 -11.08
CA SER A 144 0.76 -10.93 -10.60
C SER A 144 0.17 -9.72 -9.87
N ASP A 145 1.01 -8.84 -9.35
CA ASP A 145 0.61 -7.64 -8.63
C ASP A 145 0.86 -6.33 -9.41
N THR A 146 1.23 -6.43 -10.68
CA THR A 146 1.29 -5.29 -11.59
C THR A 146 -0.06 -4.58 -11.68
N GLY A 147 -0.06 -3.27 -11.61
CA GLY A 147 -1.30 -2.53 -11.75
C GLY A 147 -1.29 -1.10 -11.25
N ILE A 148 -2.49 -0.59 -11.06
CA ILE A 148 -2.78 0.76 -10.58
C ILE A 148 -3.57 0.63 -9.29
N TYR A 149 -3.10 1.30 -8.25
CA TYR A 149 -3.65 1.19 -6.90
C TYR A 149 -3.77 2.58 -6.28
N ALA A 150 -4.95 2.95 -5.89
CA ALA A 150 -5.21 4.24 -5.25
C ALA A 150 -6.52 4.21 -4.46
N ASN A 151 -6.80 5.28 -3.74
CA ASN A 151 -8.11 5.48 -3.12
C ASN A 151 -9.19 5.64 -4.20
N ASP A 152 -8.96 6.54 -5.15
CA ASP A 152 -9.80 6.75 -6.33
C ASP A 152 -8.97 6.65 -7.60
N ILE A 153 -9.54 6.03 -8.65
CA ILE A 153 -8.91 5.88 -9.95
C ILE A 153 -9.84 6.37 -11.04
N ALA A 154 -9.37 7.30 -11.85
CA ALA A 154 -10.03 7.73 -13.06
C ALA A 154 -9.10 7.60 -14.27
N LEU A 155 -9.46 6.73 -15.18
CA LEU A 155 -8.75 6.51 -16.45
C LEU A 155 -9.66 7.00 -17.58
N THR A 156 -9.20 7.96 -18.34
CA THR A 156 -9.94 8.52 -19.47
C THR A 156 -9.08 8.48 -20.72
N ALA A 157 -9.53 7.78 -21.73
CA ALA A 157 -8.86 7.73 -23.03
C ALA A 157 -9.77 8.22 -24.13
N LYS A 158 -9.17 8.91 -25.13
CA LYS A 158 -9.89 9.33 -26.33
C LYS A 158 -10.18 8.17 -27.28
N GLU A 159 -9.31 7.18 -27.31
CA GLU A 159 -9.41 6.03 -28.21
C GLU A 159 -9.55 4.71 -27.45
N ASN A 160 -8.49 4.26 -26.75
CA ASN A 160 -8.48 2.92 -26.14
C ASN A 160 -8.00 2.92 -24.69
N ILE A 161 -8.66 2.09 -23.88
CA ILE A 161 -8.15 1.62 -22.61
C ILE A 161 -8.06 0.10 -22.71
N GLU A 162 -6.87 -0.44 -22.54
CA GLU A 162 -6.60 -1.86 -22.61
C GLU A 162 -5.85 -2.31 -21.36
N ASN A 163 -6.38 -3.33 -20.69
CA ASN A 163 -5.74 -3.94 -19.54
C ASN A 163 -5.60 -5.44 -19.76
N ILE A 164 -4.37 -5.91 -19.91
CA ILE A 164 -4.04 -7.31 -20.14
C ILE A 164 -3.39 -7.88 -18.88
N GLY A 165 -4.21 -8.49 -18.02
CA GLY A 165 -3.78 -9.21 -16.83
C GLY A 165 -3.33 -8.34 -15.66
N GLY A 166 -3.36 -7.01 -15.77
CA GLY A 166 -3.04 -6.10 -14.68
C GLY A 166 -4.20 -5.88 -13.71
N ASN A 167 -3.89 -5.34 -12.55
CA ASN A 167 -4.87 -4.98 -11.53
C ASN A 167 -5.21 -3.49 -11.58
N ILE A 168 -6.47 -3.14 -11.41
CA ILE A 168 -6.92 -1.77 -11.20
C ILE A 168 -7.75 -1.78 -9.93
N VAL A 169 -7.21 -1.23 -8.85
CA VAL A 169 -7.80 -1.35 -7.51
C VAL A 169 -8.01 0.02 -6.89
N ALA A 170 -9.25 0.44 -6.83
CA ALA A 170 -9.67 1.61 -6.07
C ALA A 170 -10.22 1.16 -4.70
N THR A 171 -9.76 1.81 -3.63
CA THR A 171 -10.13 1.44 -2.25
C THR A 171 -11.21 2.32 -1.65
N ASN A 172 -11.59 3.41 -2.30
CA ASN A 172 -12.74 4.23 -1.89
C ASN A 172 -14.06 3.52 -2.24
N LYS A 173 -15.09 3.76 -1.41
CA LYS A 173 -16.46 3.26 -1.64
C LYS A 173 -17.30 4.31 -2.34
#